data_82dac17acda71fbf3ec140a5ba152c1b
#
_entry.id   82dac17acda71fbf3ec140a5ba152c1b
#
_cell.length_a   1.000
_cell.length_b   1.000
_cell.length_c   1.000
_cell.angle_alpha   90.00
_cell.angle_beta   90.00
_cell.angle_gamma   90.00
#
_symmetry.space_group_name_H-M   'P 1'
#
loop_
_entity.id
_entity.type
_entity.pdbx_description
1 polymer ?
#
loop_
_entity_poly.entity_id
_entity_poly.type
_entity_poly.pdbx_seq_one_letter_code
_entity_poly.pdbx_strand_id
1 'polypeptide(L)'
;MSHSNAHKGILRYGPWSRANHWIIAISFVLLTLSGLALFYPAFFWLTALFGGPQATRIVHPFIGVFMCLFFVIQAVRFFKANLFRRHDVQWARQIGDVLNNRDDRLPPVGQNNAGQKLVYWIFLLCVPALLVTGIIIWQPYFAMAMPRNLLRFAAMLHALVAFVAIVTLIIHVYSAIWVKGSIRAMTRGRVSHAWARHHHSLWYEEVMRGERHGGGSALPGHEPDDENIRRRHT
;
A
#
# COMPACT_ATOMS: atom_id res chain seq x y z
N MET A 1 38.66 -12.18 4.89
CA MET A 1 37.36 -12.28 5.62
C MET A 1 36.23 -11.54 4.88
N SER A 2 35.88 -11.92 3.64
CA SER A 2 34.89 -11.18 2.83
C SER A 2 33.76 -12.02 2.20
N HIS A 3 33.65 -13.32 2.53
CA HIS A 3 32.64 -14.19 1.89
C HIS A 3 31.32 -14.35 2.68
N SER A 4 31.20 -13.78 3.88
CA SER A 4 30.02 -13.97 4.75
C SER A 4 28.82 -13.05 4.44
N ASN A 5 28.98 -11.95 3.72
CA ASN A 5 27.91 -10.97 3.49
C ASN A 5 27.06 -11.22 2.24
N ALA A 6 27.55 -12.02 1.31
CA ALA A 6 26.82 -12.30 0.05
C ALA A 6 25.50 -13.09 0.26
N HIS A 7 25.37 -13.81 1.37
CA HIS A 7 24.16 -14.57 1.70
C HIS A 7 23.06 -13.78 2.44
N LYS A 8 23.36 -12.57 2.91
CA LYS A 8 22.41 -11.75 3.68
C LYS A 8 21.69 -10.74 2.81
N GLY A 9 20.91 -11.07 1.82
CA GLY A 9 20.11 -10.17 0.97
C GLY A 9 19.97 -8.69 1.43
N ILE A 10 19.55 -7.80 0.56
CA ILE A 10 19.41 -6.36 0.81
C ILE A 10 18.19 -6.09 1.70
N LEU A 11 18.31 -5.23 2.72
CA LEU A 11 17.20 -4.76 3.54
C LEU A 11 16.32 -3.82 2.72
N ARG A 12 15.06 -4.22 2.47
CA ARG A 12 14.07 -3.40 1.76
C ARG A 12 13.13 -2.66 2.70
N TYR A 13 12.64 -3.35 3.73
CA TYR A 13 11.73 -2.78 4.73
C TYR A 13 12.16 -3.15 6.13
N GLY A 14 12.33 -2.13 6.97
CA GLY A 14 12.65 -2.32 8.38
C GLY A 14 11.50 -2.97 9.17
N PRO A 15 11.75 -3.49 10.37
CA PRO A 15 10.76 -4.20 11.18
C PRO A 15 9.54 -3.33 11.49
N TRP A 16 9.72 -2.07 11.83
CA TRP A 16 8.63 -1.13 12.11
C TRP A 16 7.72 -0.87 10.90
N SER A 17 8.29 -0.69 9.70
CA SER A 17 7.49 -0.50 8.48
C SER A 17 6.65 -1.71 8.16
N ARG A 18 7.19 -2.91 8.39
CA ARG A 18 6.48 -4.17 8.19
C ARG A 18 5.38 -4.38 9.22
N ALA A 19 5.67 -4.13 10.50
CA ALA A 19 4.67 -4.21 11.57
C ALA A 19 3.51 -3.26 11.30
N ASN A 20 3.81 -1.99 10.98
CA ASN A 20 2.80 -0.99 10.63
C ASN A 20 1.94 -1.44 9.43
N HIS A 21 2.57 -1.94 8.37
CA HIS A 21 1.85 -2.46 7.20
C HIS A 21 0.91 -3.63 7.57
N TRP A 22 1.38 -4.58 8.40
CA TRP A 22 0.54 -5.72 8.78
C TRP A 22 -0.62 -5.33 9.70
N ILE A 23 -0.42 -4.33 10.58
CA ILE A 23 -1.52 -3.76 11.37
C ILE A 23 -2.57 -3.17 10.44
N ILE A 24 -2.18 -2.37 9.45
CA ILE A 24 -3.10 -1.80 8.46
C ILE A 24 -3.79 -2.91 7.67
N ALA A 25 -3.04 -3.91 7.17
CA ALA A 25 -3.58 -4.99 6.36
C ALA A 25 -4.64 -5.82 7.11
N ILE A 26 -4.35 -6.21 8.34
CA ILE A 26 -5.28 -6.97 9.18
C ILE A 26 -6.51 -6.13 9.49
N SER A 27 -6.34 -4.86 9.90
CA SER A 27 -7.44 -3.95 10.17
C SER A 27 -8.31 -3.73 8.93
N PHE A 28 -7.70 -3.61 7.75
CA PHE A 28 -8.44 -3.44 6.49
C PHE A 28 -9.28 -4.67 6.15
N VAL A 29 -8.75 -5.88 6.35
CA VAL A 29 -9.53 -7.13 6.17
C VAL A 29 -10.70 -7.17 7.13
N LEU A 30 -10.50 -6.84 8.41
CA LEU A 30 -11.59 -6.80 9.40
C LEU A 30 -12.65 -5.76 9.04
N LEU A 31 -12.25 -4.58 8.56
CA LEU A 31 -13.16 -3.54 8.06
C LEU A 31 -13.93 -3.99 6.83
N THR A 32 -13.28 -4.69 5.90
CA THR A 32 -13.93 -5.25 4.72
C THR A 32 -15.01 -6.25 5.13
N LEU A 33 -14.68 -7.22 6.00
CA LEU A 33 -15.62 -8.25 6.45
C LEU A 33 -16.79 -7.64 7.25
N SER A 34 -16.51 -6.75 8.19
CA SER A 34 -17.55 -6.09 8.98
C SER A 34 -18.41 -5.13 8.14
N GLY A 35 -17.79 -4.39 7.20
CA GLY A 35 -18.48 -3.50 6.28
C GLY A 35 -19.43 -4.25 5.34
N LEU A 36 -18.98 -5.34 4.72
CA LEU A 36 -19.82 -6.20 3.88
C LEU A 36 -20.98 -6.81 4.67
N ALA A 37 -20.72 -7.25 5.90
CA ALA A 37 -21.75 -7.78 6.82
C ALA A 37 -22.87 -6.77 7.12
N LEU A 38 -22.51 -5.48 7.23
CA LEU A 38 -23.48 -4.41 7.49
C LEU A 38 -24.14 -3.86 6.23
N PHE A 39 -23.49 -4.02 5.07
CA PHE A 39 -23.95 -3.44 3.82
C PHE A 39 -24.90 -4.34 3.04
N TYR A 40 -24.63 -5.65 2.95
CA TYR A 40 -25.37 -6.53 2.06
C TYR A 40 -25.91 -7.78 2.76
N PRO A 41 -27.24 -8.06 2.64
CA PRO A 41 -27.90 -9.15 3.39
C PRO A 41 -27.27 -10.53 3.22
N ALA A 42 -26.73 -10.86 2.02
CA ALA A 42 -26.08 -12.16 1.80
C ALA A 42 -24.82 -12.38 2.64
N PHE A 43 -24.20 -11.30 3.12
CA PHE A 43 -23.01 -11.35 3.99
C PHE A 43 -23.33 -11.14 5.47
N PHE A 44 -24.61 -11.04 5.84
CA PHE A 44 -25.02 -10.78 7.23
C PHE A 44 -24.49 -11.82 8.23
N TRP A 45 -24.31 -13.05 7.81
CA TRP A 45 -23.71 -14.12 8.62
C TRP A 45 -22.28 -13.79 9.12
N LEU A 46 -21.53 -12.93 8.40
CA LEU A 46 -20.20 -12.46 8.84
C LEU A 46 -20.26 -11.69 10.16
N THR A 47 -21.41 -11.15 10.56
CA THR A 47 -21.57 -10.49 11.87
C THR A 47 -21.22 -11.42 13.03
N ALA A 48 -21.39 -12.74 12.85
CA ALA A 48 -21.03 -13.74 13.87
C ALA A 48 -19.53 -13.69 14.24
N LEU A 49 -18.66 -13.30 13.29
CA LEU A 49 -17.22 -13.16 13.55
C LEU A 49 -16.90 -12.03 14.54
N PHE A 50 -17.82 -11.09 14.72
CA PHE A 50 -17.64 -9.88 15.55
C PHE A 50 -18.53 -9.90 16.81
N GLY A 51 -19.21 -11.03 17.11
CA GLY A 51 -20.12 -11.15 18.25
C GLY A 51 -21.55 -10.69 17.96
N GLY A 52 -21.97 -10.72 16.68
CA GLY A 52 -23.31 -10.38 16.23
C GLY A 52 -23.47 -8.98 15.65
N PRO A 53 -24.67 -8.64 15.16
CA PRO A 53 -24.90 -7.40 14.40
C PRO A 53 -24.63 -6.13 15.21
N GLN A 54 -25.02 -6.12 16.48
CA GLN A 54 -24.82 -4.98 17.36
C GLN A 54 -23.33 -4.73 17.63
N ALA A 55 -22.59 -5.78 17.96
CA ALA A 55 -21.14 -5.70 18.18
C ALA A 55 -20.40 -5.27 16.89
N THR A 56 -20.82 -5.77 15.72
CA THR A 56 -20.25 -5.37 14.42
C THR A 56 -20.39 -3.86 14.17
N ARG A 57 -21.57 -3.28 14.45
CA ARG A 57 -21.82 -1.83 14.31
C ARG A 57 -20.95 -1.00 15.25
N ILE A 58 -20.64 -1.51 16.44
CA ILE A 58 -19.77 -0.84 17.40
C ILE A 58 -18.30 -0.95 16.97
N VAL A 59 -17.84 -2.16 16.68
CA VAL A 59 -16.42 -2.45 16.45
C VAL A 59 -15.92 -1.87 15.11
N HIS A 60 -16.74 -1.88 14.06
CA HIS A 60 -16.34 -1.40 12.73
C HIS A 60 -15.75 0.02 12.73
N PRO A 61 -16.41 1.08 13.26
CA PRO A 61 -15.85 2.43 13.25
C PRO A 61 -14.62 2.57 14.13
N PHE A 62 -14.52 1.85 15.25
CA PHE A 62 -13.31 1.89 16.09
C PHE A 62 -12.10 1.28 15.39
N ILE A 63 -12.27 0.15 14.70
CA ILE A 63 -11.20 -0.41 13.85
C ILE A 63 -10.83 0.59 12.75
N GLY A 64 -11.79 1.31 12.17
CA GLY A 64 -11.55 2.33 11.14
C GLY A 64 -10.66 3.47 11.63
N VAL A 65 -10.97 4.03 12.79
CA VAL A 65 -10.16 5.08 13.42
C VAL A 65 -8.76 4.56 13.75
N PHE A 66 -8.69 3.37 14.37
CA PHE A 66 -7.42 2.72 14.69
C PHE A 66 -6.56 2.51 13.44
N MET A 67 -7.12 1.93 12.38
CA MET A 67 -6.41 1.73 11.12
C MET A 67 -5.91 3.05 10.53
N CYS A 68 -6.72 4.11 10.58
CA CYS A 68 -6.38 5.40 10.03
C CYS A 68 -5.13 6.01 10.70
N LEU A 69 -4.94 5.83 12.01
CA LEU A 69 -3.74 6.30 12.72
C LEU A 69 -2.47 5.66 12.15
N PHE A 70 -2.47 4.35 11.97
CA PHE A 70 -1.33 3.62 11.39
C PHE A 70 -1.16 3.93 9.91
N PHE A 71 -2.26 4.15 9.19
CA PHE A 71 -2.22 4.54 7.78
C PHE A 71 -1.56 5.90 7.58
N VAL A 72 -1.85 6.90 8.43
CA VAL A 72 -1.20 8.22 8.35
C VAL A 72 0.32 8.09 8.53
N ILE A 73 0.78 7.28 9.49
CA ILE A 73 2.21 7.01 9.69
C ILE A 73 2.82 6.40 8.41
N GLN A 74 2.14 5.42 7.81
CA GLN A 74 2.57 4.78 6.56
C GLN A 74 2.60 5.78 5.41
N ALA A 75 1.53 6.56 5.25
CA ALA A 75 1.38 7.53 4.18
C ALA A 75 2.49 8.59 4.22
N VAL A 76 2.74 9.20 5.37
CA VAL A 76 3.80 10.21 5.54
C VAL A 76 5.17 9.60 5.27
N ARG A 77 5.45 8.42 5.83
CA ARG A 77 6.76 7.75 5.68
C ARG A 77 7.11 7.45 4.23
N PHE A 78 6.14 7.02 3.44
CA PHE A 78 6.36 6.60 2.04
C PHE A 78 5.94 7.64 1.01
N PHE A 79 5.57 8.85 1.43
CA PHE A 79 5.09 9.90 0.53
C PHE A 79 6.08 10.21 -0.60
N LYS A 80 7.35 10.49 -0.25
CA LYS A 80 8.40 10.83 -1.22
C LYS A 80 8.69 9.70 -2.21
N ALA A 81 8.68 8.44 -1.74
CA ALA A 81 8.92 7.26 -2.57
C ALA A 81 7.78 6.99 -3.58
N ASN A 82 6.60 7.56 -3.35
CA ASN A 82 5.42 7.37 -4.20
C ASN A 82 5.08 8.59 -5.07
N LEU A 83 5.94 9.60 -5.13
CA LEU A 83 5.79 10.68 -6.10
C LEU A 83 6.03 10.15 -7.52
N PHE A 84 5.14 10.54 -8.45
CA PHE A 84 5.27 10.14 -9.85
C PHE A 84 6.44 10.85 -10.52
N ARG A 85 7.18 10.11 -11.35
CA ARG A 85 8.30 10.59 -12.14
C ARG A 85 8.12 10.24 -13.62
N ARG A 86 8.96 10.79 -14.50
CA ARG A 86 8.83 10.56 -15.95
C ARG A 86 8.90 9.08 -16.35
N HIS A 87 9.76 8.30 -15.70
CA HIS A 87 9.87 6.86 -15.96
C HIS A 87 8.61 6.07 -15.57
N ASP A 88 7.79 6.56 -14.61
CA ASP A 88 6.52 5.92 -14.27
C ASP A 88 5.50 5.99 -15.42
N VAL A 89 5.50 7.09 -16.17
CA VAL A 89 4.65 7.25 -17.37
C VAL A 89 5.07 6.26 -18.46
N GLN A 90 6.37 6.07 -18.66
CA GLN A 90 6.89 5.08 -19.61
C GLN A 90 6.49 3.67 -19.20
N TRP A 91 6.66 3.34 -17.92
CA TRP A 91 6.24 2.06 -17.35
C TRP A 91 4.73 1.81 -17.53
N ALA A 92 3.89 2.82 -17.26
CA ALA A 92 2.45 2.71 -17.42
C ALA A 92 2.02 2.48 -18.88
N ARG A 93 2.73 3.05 -19.86
CA ARG A 93 2.50 2.78 -21.28
C ARG A 93 2.85 1.35 -21.68
N GLN A 94 3.73 0.71 -20.96
CA GLN A 94 4.18 -0.67 -21.19
C GLN A 94 3.47 -1.69 -20.28
N ILE A 95 2.29 -1.36 -19.77
CA ILE A 95 1.51 -2.26 -18.90
C ILE A 95 1.21 -3.62 -19.58
N GLY A 96 1.08 -3.62 -20.90
CA GLY A 96 0.92 -4.85 -21.69
C GLY A 96 2.12 -5.79 -21.58
N ASP A 97 3.34 -5.26 -21.51
CA ASP A 97 4.55 -6.07 -21.31
C ASP A 97 4.62 -6.64 -19.89
N VAL A 98 4.18 -5.86 -18.88
CA VAL A 98 4.03 -6.33 -17.49
C VAL A 98 3.07 -7.52 -17.41
N LEU A 99 1.89 -7.42 -18.04
CA LEU A 99 0.88 -8.47 -18.03
C LEU A 99 1.33 -9.73 -18.79
N ASN A 100 2.20 -9.57 -19.79
CA ASN A 100 2.79 -10.67 -20.55
C ASN A 100 4.13 -11.17 -19.97
N ASN A 101 4.52 -10.73 -18.78
CA ASN A 101 5.75 -11.11 -18.09
C ASN A 101 7.03 -10.87 -18.91
N ARG A 102 7.07 -9.74 -19.65
CA ARG A 102 8.21 -9.28 -20.47
C ARG A 102 8.97 -8.18 -19.74
N ASP A 103 9.46 -8.52 -18.55
CA ASP A 103 10.09 -7.53 -17.62
C ASP A 103 11.38 -6.93 -18.20
N ASP A 104 12.04 -7.60 -19.12
CA ASP A 104 13.25 -7.16 -19.84
C ASP A 104 13.02 -5.90 -20.70
N ARG A 105 11.79 -5.57 -21.05
CA ARG A 105 11.43 -4.39 -21.85
C ARG A 105 11.01 -3.19 -20.99
N LEU A 106 10.87 -3.39 -19.69
CA LEU A 106 10.39 -2.32 -18.80
C LEU A 106 11.48 -1.29 -18.52
N PRO A 107 11.11 -0.01 -18.35
CA PRO A 107 12.07 1.02 -17.97
C PRO A 107 12.63 0.75 -16.57
N PRO A 108 13.82 1.28 -16.27
CA PRO A 108 14.41 1.18 -14.94
C PRO A 108 13.46 1.70 -13.85
N VAL A 109 13.34 0.95 -12.74
CA VAL A 109 12.39 1.22 -11.67
C VAL A 109 13.14 1.58 -10.38
N GLY A 110 12.66 2.63 -9.70
CA GLY A 110 13.13 3.03 -8.38
C GLY A 110 12.63 2.11 -7.25
N GLN A 111 12.47 2.66 -6.06
CA GLN A 111 12.00 1.90 -4.90
C GLN A 111 10.60 1.29 -5.14
N ASN A 112 9.69 2.05 -5.78
CA ASN A 112 8.35 1.61 -6.13
C ASN A 112 8.11 1.79 -7.63
N ASN A 113 7.44 0.83 -8.27
CA ASN A 113 6.99 0.95 -9.65
C ASN A 113 5.68 1.75 -9.76
N ALA A 114 5.29 2.14 -10.98
CA ALA A 114 4.10 2.96 -11.20
C ALA A 114 2.81 2.30 -10.68
N GLY A 115 2.67 0.97 -10.78
CA GLY A 115 1.53 0.24 -10.23
C GLY A 115 1.45 0.34 -8.71
N GLN A 116 2.58 0.20 -8.02
CA GLN A 116 2.66 0.36 -6.56
C GLN A 116 2.36 1.81 -6.13
N LYS A 117 2.85 2.80 -6.89
CA LYS A 117 2.54 4.21 -6.65
C LYS A 117 1.04 4.49 -6.85
N LEU A 118 0.42 3.93 -7.89
CA LEU A 118 -1.01 4.07 -8.12
C LEU A 118 -1.83 3.51 -6.95
N VAL A 119 -1.52 2.31 -6.47
CA VAL A 119 -2.16 1.70 -5.30
C VAL A 119 -2.03 2.61 -4.07
N TYR A 120 -0.83 3.16 -3.82
CA TYR A 120 -0.60 4.09 -2.73
C TYR A 120 -1.52 5.33 -2.83
N TRP A 121 -1.61 5.98 -4.00
CA TRP A 121 -2.43 7.16 -4.20
C TRP A 121 -3.92 6.89 -4.09
N ILE A 122 -4.40 5.73 -4.59
CA ILE A 122 -5.79 5.35 -4.42
C ILE A 122 -6.12 5.19 -2.92
N PHE A 123 -5.29 4.50 -2.13
CA PHE A 123 -5.53 4.38 -0.70
C PHE A 123 -5.39 5.72 0.03
N LEU A 124 -4.47 6.60 -0.40
CA LEU A 124 -4.31 7.95 0.17
C LEU A 124 -5.58 8.81 0.01
N LEU A 125 -6.36 8.57 -1.04
CA LEU A 125 -7.65 9.23 -1.26
C LEU A 125 -8.80 8.48 -0.56
N CYS A 126 -8.82 7.15 -0.66
CA CYS A 126 -9.92 6.35 -0.13
C CYS A 126 -9.99 6.34 1.41
N VAL A 127 -8.86 6.19 2.09
CA VAL A 127 -8.85 6.04 3.56
C VAL A 127 -9.38 7.30 4.28
N PRO A 128 -8.94 8.53 3.95
CA PRO A 128 -9.53 9.73 4.53
C PRO A 128 -11.01 9.91 4.16
N ALA A 129 -11.40 9.61 2.93
CA ALA A 129 -12.80 9.69 2.51
C ALA A 129 -13.69 8.71 3.29
N LEU A 130 -13.22 7.47 3.52
CA LEU A 130 -13.90 6.48 4.35
C LEU A 130 -13.98 6.94 5.81
N LEU A 131 -12.93 7.53 6.36
CA LEU A 131 -12.95 8.07 7.72
C LEU A 131 -13.99 9.18 7.85
N VAL A 132 -13.96 10.18 6.97
CA VAL A 132 -14.88 11.33 7.04
C VAL A 132 -16.33 10.87 6.87
N THR A 133 -16.62 10.09 5.84
CA THR A 133 -17.98 9.56 5.62
C THR A 133 -18.42 8.63 6.75
N GLY A 134 -17.50 7.81 7.27
CA GLY A 134 -17.74 6.93 8.40
C GLY A 134 -18.12 7.69 9.67
N ILE A 135 -17.42 8.80 9.98
CA ILE A 135 -17.74 9.69 11.12
C ILE A 135 -19.14 10.29 10.94
N ILE A 136 -19.47 10.79 9.75
CA ILE A 136 -20.79 11.37 9.47
C ILE A 136 -21.93 10.37 9.76
N ILE A 137 -21.77 9.11 9.38
CA ILE A 137 -22.80 8.07 9.55
C ILE A 137 -22.68 7.31 10.88
N TRP A 138 -21.72 7.66 11.76
CA TRP A 138 -21.46 6.93 13.00
C TRP A 138 -22.51 7.20 14.06
N GLN A 139 -23.34 6.22 14.32
CA GLN A 139 -24.34 6.24 15.39
C GLN A 139 -23.79 5.55 16.66
N PRO A 140 -24.15 6.03 17.85
CA PRO A 140 -25.04 7.16 18.16
C PRO A 140 -24.33 8.54 18.26
N TYR A 141 -23.03 8.60 17.99
CA TYR A 141 -22.20 9.77 18.37
C TYR A 141 -22.44 11.01 17.50
N PHE A 142 -22.41 10.86 16.18
CA PHE A 142 -22.40 12.00 15.25
C PHE A 142 -23.62 12.06 14.34
N ALA A 143 -24.11 10.91 13.90
CA ALA A 143 -25.19 10.82 12.91
C ALA A 143 -26.49 11.48 13.36
N MET A 144 -26.78 11.49 14.66
CA MET A 144 -28.02 12.09 15.19
C MET A 144 -28.09 13.60 15.01
N ALA A 145 -26.96 14.28 14.89
CA ALA A 145 -26.87 15.73 14.66
C ALA A 145 -26.88 16.10 13.16
N MET A 146 -26.83 15.10 12.25
CA MET A 146 -26.67 15.33 10.82
C MET A 146 -28.02 15.32 10.07
N PRO A 147 -28.20 16.19 9.04
CA PRO A 147 -29.36 16.15 8.16
C PRO A 147 -29.49 14.81 7.42
N ARG A 148 -30.71 14.32 7.22
CA ARG A 148 -30.97 13.02 6.59
C ARG A 148 -30.41 12.87 5.17
N ASN A 149 -30.44 13.94 4.37
CA ASN A 149 -29.84 13.97 3.03
C ASN A 149 -28.32 13.80 3.06
N LEU A 150 -27.63 14.44 4.03
CA LEU A 150 -26.20 14.28 4.22
C LEU A 150 -25.87 12.85 4.67
N LEU A 151 -26.63 12.25 5.57
CA LEU A 151 -26.44 10.85 5.99
C LEU A 151 -26.57 9.89 4.82
N ARG A 152 -27.59 10.05 3.96
CA ARG A 152 -27.79 9.23 2.77
C ARG A 152 -26.63 9.37 1.78
N PHE A 153 -26.21 10.61 1.51
CA PHE A 153 -25.09 10.88 0.63
C PHE A 153 -23.78 10.29 1.17
N ALA A 154 -23.49 10.50 2.46
CA ALA A 154 -22.30 9.95 3.12
C ALA A 154 -22.29 8.42 3.12
N ALA A 155 -23.43 7.77 3.36
CA ALA A 155 -23.54 6.31 3.32
C ALA A 155 -23.29 5.75 1.89
N MET A 156 -23.86 6.40 0.86
CA MET A 156 -23.64 6.00 -0.53
C MET A 156 -22.17 6.19 -0.93
N LEU A 157 -21.58 7.33 -0.59
CA LEU A 157 -20.18 7.63 -0.88
C LEU A 157 -19.24 6.68 -0.12
N HIS A 158 -19.54 6.37 1.15
CA HIS A 158 -18.79 5.41 1.96
C HIS A 158 -18.76 4.03 1.27
N ALA A 159 -19.91 3.54 0.84
CA ALA A 159 -20.01 2.26 0.15
C ALA A 159 -19.25 2.25 -1.19
N LEU A 160 -19.36 3.32 -2.00
CA LEU A 160 -18.67 3.44 -3.27
C LEU A 160 -17.14 3.46 -3.06
N VAL A 161 -16.65 4.27 -2.13
CA VAL A 161 -15.22 4.37 -1.83
C VAL A 161 -14.70 3.06 -1.22
N ALA A 162 -15.50 2.39 -0.37
CA ALA A 162 -15.16 1.07 0.15
C ALA A 162 -15.03 0.04 -0.97
N PHE A 163 -15.93 0.05 -1.96
CA PHE A 163 -15.84 -0.82 -3.12
C PHE A 163 -14.53 -0.60 -3.89
N VAL A 164 -14.18 0.67 -4.19
CA VAL A 164 -12.90 1.01 -4.86
C VAL A 164 -11.71 0.53 -4.04
N ALA A 165 -11.72 0.74 -2.74
CA ALA A 165 -10.64 0.33 -1.84
C ALA A 165 -10.50 -1.20 -1.77
N ILE A 166 -11.61 -1.95 -1.74
CA ILE A 166 -11.60 -3.44 -1.75
C ILE A 166 -11.05 -3.97 -3.08
N VAL A 167 -11.49 -3.43 -4.21
CA VAL A 167 -10.96 -3.82 -5.54
C VAL A 167 -9.46 -3.54 -5.60
N THR A 168 -9.03 -2.37 -5.11
CA THR A 168 -7.60 -2.01 -5.05
C THR A 168 -6.80 -2.97 -4.16
N LEU A 169 -7.36 -3.38 -3.01
CA LEU A 169 -6.74 -4.39 -2.13
C LEU A 169 -6.57 -5.73 -2.86
N ILE A 170 -7.59 -6.19 -3.58
CA ILE A 170 -7.52 -7.45 -4.35
C ILE A 170 -6.40 -7.37 -5.38
N ILE A 171 -6.33 -6.28 -6.14
CA ILE A 171 -5.28 -6.05 -7.13
C ILE A 171 -3.90 -6.00 -6.46
N HIS A 172 -3.78 -5.31 -5.32
CA HIS A 172 -2.54 -5.22 -4.56
C HIS A 172 -2.04 -6.58 -4.07
N VAL A 173 -2.91 -7.38 -3.48
CA VAL A 173 -2.58 -8.73 -2.99
C VAL A 173 -2.23 -9.65 -4.16
N TYR A 174 -3.04 -9.63 -5.22
CA TYR A 174 -2.78 -10.42 -6.43
C TYR A 174 -1.40 -10.08 -7.02
N SER A 175 -1.09 -8.79 -7.19
CA SER A 175 0.20 -8.34 -7.71
C SER A 175 1.38 -8.77 -6.83
N ALA A 176 1.20 -8.74 -5.49
CA ALA A 176 2.22 -9.18 -4.55
C ALA A 176 2.49 -10.69 -4.64
N ILE A 177 1.46 -11.50 -4.95
CA ILE A 177 1.60 -12.95 -5.19
C ILE A 177 2.25 -13.21 -6.55
N TRP A 178 1.80 -12.48 -7.59
CA TRP A 178 2.30 -12.62 -8.97
C TRP A 178 3.79 -12.34 -9.06
N VAL A 179 4.27 -11.25 -8.48
CA VAL A 179 5.70 -10.90 -8.47
C VAL A 179 6.40 -11.68 -7.37
N LYS A 180 6.98 -12.84 -7.76
CA LYS A 180 7.69 -13.74 -6.84
C LYS A 180 8.74 -12.98 -6.02
N GLY A 181 8.70 -13.10 -4.70
CA GLY A 181 9.63 -12.43 -3.77
C GLY A 181 9.07 -11.16 -3.12
N SER A 182 8.00 -10.54 -3.63
CA SER A 182 7.38 -9.34 -3.04
C SER A 182 6.85 -9.60 -1.64
N ILE A 183 6.16 -10.71 -1.41
CA ILE A 183 5.67 -11.11 -0.08
C ILE A 183 6.84 -11.29 0.89
N ARG A 184 7.96 -11.87 0.43
CA ARG A 184 9.16 -12.06 1.26
C ARG A 184 9.73 -10.73 1.75
N ALA A 185 9.66 -9.67 0.94
CA ALA A 185 10.05 -8.32 1.35
C ALA A 185 9.23 -7.83 2.55
N MET A 186 7.92 -8.11 2.57
CA MET A 186 7.03 -7.70 3.67
C MET A 186 7.03 -8.66 4.88
N THR A 187 7.39 -9.93 4.71
CA THR A 187 7.47 -10.89 5.81
C THR A 187 8.86 -10.91 6.46
N ARG A 188 9.93 -10.96 5.67
CA ARG A 188 11.31 -11.06 6.13
C ARG A 188 12.10 -9.75 6.08
N GLY A 189 11.60 -8.74 5.37
CA GLY A 189 12.23 -7.42 5.22
C GLY A 189 13.40 -7.39 4.25
N ARG A 190 13.82 -8.52 3.68
CA ARG A 190 14.98 -8.62 2.82
C ARG A 190 14.66 -9.26 1.48
N VAL A 191 15.36 -8.82 0.45
CA VAL A 191 15.30 -9.35 -0.92
C VAL A 191 16.69 -9.77 -1.40
N SER A 192 16.79 -10.68 -2.36
CA SER A 192 18.07 -11.04 -2.96
C SER A 192 18.59 -9.93 -3.87
N HIS A 193 19.93 -9.87 -4.05
CA HIS A 193 20.56 -8.94 -4.99
C HIS A 193 20.04 -9.12 -6.42
N ALA A 194 19.85 -10.36 -6.86
CA ALA A 194 19.30 -10.65 -8.19
C ALA A 194 17.89 -10.12 -8.36
N TRP A 195 17.03 -10.31 -7.35
CA TRP A 195 15.66 -9.79 -7.37
C TRP A 195 15.64 -8.26 -7.42
N ALA A 196 16.43 -7.60 -6.55
CA ALA A 196 16.49 -6.15 -6.48
C ALA A 196 17.00 -5.53 -7.81
N ARG A 197 18.03 -6.12 -8.42
CA ARG A 197 18.58 -5.67 -9.69
C ARG A 197 17.58 -5.87 -10.85
N HIS A 198 16.81 -6.97 -10.84
CA HIS A 198 15.84 -7.27 -11.90
C HIS A 198 14.61 -6.38 -11.82
N HIS A 199 13.99 -6.26 -10.63
CA HIS A 199 12.71 -5.58 -10.49
C HIS A 199 12.82 -4.10 -10.07
N HIS A 200 13.96 -3.65 -9.52
CA HIS A 200 14.17 -2.31 -8.98
C HIS A 200 15.60 -1.84 -9.21
N SER A 201 16.01 -1.76 -10.46
CA SER A 201 17.40 -1.51 -10.87
C SER A 201 17.95 -0.18 -10.34
N LEU A 202 17.20 0.92 -10.43
CA LEU A 202 17.63 2.23 -9.92
C LEU A 202 17.81 2.21 -8.40
N TRP A 203 16.86 1.62 -7.67
CA TRP A 203 16.99 1.46 -6.23
C TRP A 203 18.17 0.56 -5.85
N TYR A 204 18.41 -0.53 -6.59
CA TYR A 204 19.56 -1.40 -6.37
C TYR A 204 20.88 -0.65 -6.53
N GLU A 205 21.04 0.14 -7.59
CA GLU A 205 22.23 0.95 -7.82
C GLU A 205 22.46 2.00 -6.73
N GLU A 206 21.38 2.61 -6.23
CA GLU A 206 21.43 3.58 -5.14
C GLU A 206 21.97 2.95 -3.85
N VAL A 207 21.41 1.78 -3.47
CA VAL A 207 21.86 1.02 -2.29
C VAL A 207 23.33 0.63 -2.42
N MET A 208 23.76 0.09 -3.58
CA MET A 208 25.14 -0.31 -3.82
C MET A 208 26.11 0.88 -3.81
N ARG A 209 25.67 2.05 -4.24
CA ARG A 209 26.44 3.29 -4.15
C ARG A 209 26.58 3.76 -2.71
N GLY A 210 25.51 3.73 -1.93
CA GLY A 210 25.51 4.05 -0.50
C GLY A 210 26.43 3.14 0.30
N GLU A 211 26.43 1.84 0.05
CA GLU A 211 27.32 0.87 0.71
C GLU A 211 28.80 1.12 0.37
N ARG A 212 29.13 1.49 -0.87
CA ARG A 212 30.53 1.81 -1.30
C ARG A 212 31.09 3.06 -0.63
N HIS A 213 30.24 4.02 -0.25
CA HIS A 213 30.66 5.28 0.37
C HIS A 213 30.61 5.23 1.90
N GLY A 214 30.46 4.04 2.51
CA GLY A 214 30.47 3.85 3.97
C GLY A 214 29.24 4.36 4.69
N GLY A 215 28.17 4.69 3.97
CA GLY A 215 26.90 5.14 4.52
C GLY A 215 25.98 3.96 4.83
N GLY A 216 25.74 3.70 6.09
CA GLY A 216 24.74 2.72 6.52
C GLY A 216 23.36 3.11 6.01
N SER A 217 22.58 2.08 5.64
CA SER A 217 21.13 2.12 5.42
C SER A 217 20.60 3.29 4.58
N ALA A 218 20.41 3.07 3.29
CA ALA A 218 19.57 3.96 2.47
C ALA A 218 18.20 4.13 3.13
N LEU A 219 17.89 5.35 3.57
CA LEU A 219 16.62 5.68 4.19
C LEU A 219 15.49 5.45 3.17
N PRO A 220 14.37 4.82 3.55
CA PRO A 220 13.22 4.69 2.66
C PRO A 220 12.72 6.09 2.29
N GLY A 221 12.73 6.40 0.99
CA GLY A 221 12.22 7.67 0.45
C GLY A 221 13.22 8.54 -0.31
N HIS A 222 14.49 8.17 -0.38
CA HIS A 222 15.44 8.86 -1.25
C HIS A 222 15.54 8.12 -2.59
N GLU A 223 14.98 8.68 -3.62
CA GLU A 223 15.06 8.22 -5.01
C GLU A 223 16.00 9.15 -5.79
N PRO A 224 16.88 8.65 -6.68
CA PRO A 224 17.84 9.50 -7.40
C PRO A 224 17.12 10.54 -8.27
N ASP A 225 17.68 11.75 -8.32
CA ASP A 225 17.16 12.84 -9.14
C ASP A 225 17.23 12.50 -10.63
N ASP A 226 16.20 12.89 -11.40
CA ASP A 226 16.08 12.67 -12.85
C ASP A 226 17.29 13.23 -13.65
N GLU A 227 18.03 14.17 -13.06
CA GLU A 227 19.21 14.78 -13.68
C GLU A 227 20.39 13.79 -13.84
N ASN A 228 20.49 12.82 -12.93
CA ASN A 228 21.54 11.78 -12.97
C ASN A 228 21.28 10.71 -14.06
N ILE A 229 20.03 10.56 -14.49
CA ILE A 229 19.66 9.62 -15.56
C ILE A 229 20.06 10.18 -16.93
N ARG A 230 19.94 11.51 -17.14
CA ARG A 230 20.29 12.15 -18.41
C ARG A 230 21.79 12.11 -18.73
N ARG A 231 22.68 12.17 -17.74
CA ARG A 231 24.14 12.17 -17.95
C ARG A 231 24.73 10.82 -18.38
N ARG A 232 23.94 9.74 -18.37
CA ARG A 232 24.40 8.39 -18.74
C ARG A 232 24.02 7.96 -20.15
N HIS A 233 23.23 8.79 -20.86
CA HIS A 233 22.76 8.51 -22.21
C HIS A 233 23.23 9.56 -23.23
N THR A 234 24.14 10.45 -22.82
CA THR A 234 24.96 11.33 -23.70
C THR A 234 26.40 10.87 -23.66
#